data_ff8cf7bb33c0b095d63136b2e0bc9002
#
_entry.id   ff8cf7bb33c0b095d63136b2e0bc9002
#
_cell.length_a   1.000
_cell.length_b   1.000
_cell.length_c   1.000
_cell.angle_alpha   90.00
_cell.angle_beta   90.00
_cell.angle_gamma   90.00
#
_symmetry.space_group_name_H-M   'P 1'
#
loop_
_entity.id
_entity.type
_entity.pdbx_description
1 polymer ?
#
loop_
_entity_poly.entity_id
_entity_poly.type
_entity_poly.pdbx_seq_one_letter_code
_entity_poly.pdbx_strand_id
1 'polypeptide(L)'
;KLGLFISVGFTYYMLECFFRGYSHWSMFLLAGLLSFVIDGVNNVLSFECDYLIQVLIVTTLCTIAEGCCGLIVNVWLGLNVWDYSNMHWGTFFFGQCNIIFCLVWMTLVGLFGIFYCDGYDYYIMKIDPCPYYKIFGKVFLRFKERKDT
;
A
#
# COMPACT_ATOMS: atom_id res chain seq x y z
N LYS A 1 -0.74 6.32 15.05
CA LYS A 1 -0.59 5.91 13.62
C LYS A 1 -0.55 7.09 12.64
N LEU A 2 -0.70 8.32 13.13
CA LEU A 2 -0.54 9.51 12.29
C LEU A 2 0.87 9.58 11.68
N GLY A 3 1.90 9.19 12.43
CA GLY A 3 3.27 9.12 11.93
C GLY A 3 3.42 8.13 10.75
N LEU A 4 2.74 7.00 10.80
CA LEU A 4 2.72 6.04 9.70
C LEU A 4 2.05 6.64 8.45
N PHE A 5 0.91 7.30 8.61
CA PHE A 5 0.20 7.99 7.54
C PHE A 5 1.12 9.01 6.83
N ILE A 6 1.73 9.90 7.62
CA ILE A 6 2.60 10.96 7.10
C ILE A 6 3.83 10.36 6.41
N SER A 7 4.45 9.37 7.05
CA SER A 7 5.67 8.71 6.55
C SER A 7 5.43 8.00 5.22
N VAL A 8 4.38 7.19 5.12
CA VAL A 8 4.05 6.46 3.88
C VAL A 8 3.60 7.43 2.79
N GLY A 9 2.74 8.39 3.13
CA GLY A 9 2.28 9.39 2.17
C GLY A 9 3.42 10.22 1.60
N PHE A 10 4.32 10.67 2.44
CA PHE A 10 5.50 11.43 2.02
C PHE A 10 6.43 10.58 1.14
N THR A 11 6.68 9.34 1.54
CA THR A 11 7.53 8.42 0.75
C THR A 11 6.95 8.20 -0.64
N TYR A 12 5.65 7.93 -0.73
CA TYR A 12 4.99 7.74 -2.02
C TYR A 12 5.03 9.02 -2.86
N TYR A 13 4.75 10.17 -2.27
CA TYR A 13 4.79 11.46 -2.96
C TYR A 13 6.18 11.72 -3.53
N MET A 14 7.23 11.48 -2.76
CA MET A 14 8.62 11.67 -3.22
C MET A 14 8.99 10.67 -4.33
N LEU A 15 8.58 9.41 -4.21
CA LEU A 15 8.81 8.42 -5.26
C LEU A 15 8.13 8.84 -6.58
N GLU A 16 6.90 9.33 -6.50
CA GLU A 16 6.17 9.78 -7.67
C GLU A 16 6.83 11.01 -8.30
N CYS A 17 7.26 11.97 -7.49
CA CYS A 17 8.04 13.12 -7.97
C CYS A 17 9.33 12.70 -8.66
N PHE A 18 10.01 11.68 -8.12
CA PHE A 18 11.24 11.16 -8.71
C PHE A 18 11.00 10.53 -10.09
N PHE A 19 9.93 9.73 -10.24
CA PHE A 19 9.65 9.02 -11.49
C PHE A 19 8.91 9.87 -12.53
N ARG A 20 8.00 10.74 -12.09
CA ARG A 20 7.16 11.55 -13.00
C ARG A 20 7.58 13.02 -13.05
N GLY A 21 8.45 13.46 -12.15
CA GLY A 21 8.84 14.86 -12.03
C GLY A 21 7.86 15.74 -11.26
N TYR A 22 6.66 15.23 -10.92
CA TYR A 22 5.65 15.94 -10.15
C TYR A 22 4.71 14.96 -9.48
N SER A 23 3.99 15.46 -8.45
CA SER A 23 2.90 14.71 -7.83
C SER A 23 1.82 15.69 -7.37
N HIS A 24 0.69 15.14 -6.96
CA HIS A 24 -0.44 15.92 -6.47
C HIS A 24 -0.66 15.62 -4.98
N TRP A 25 -1.11 16.60 -4.21
CA TRP A 25 -1.36 16.42 -2.77
C TRP A 25 -2.34 15.27 -2.47
N SER A 26 -3.30 15.01 -3.37
CA SER A 26 -4.24 13.90 -3.22
C SER A 26 -3.54 12.55 -3.21
N MET A 27 -2.40 12.41 -3.88
CA MET A 27 -1.62 11.17 -3.88
C MET A 27 -0.96 10.94 -2.52
N PHE A 28 -0.52 12.01 -1.85
CA PHE A 28 -0.06 11.94 -0.47
C PHE A 28 -1.15 11.41 0.46
N LEU A 29 -2.36 11.94 0.34
CA LEU A 29 -3.50 11.51 1.16
C LEU A 29 -3.90 10.07 0.84
N LEU A 30 -3.94 9.70 -0.43
CA LEU A 30 -4.27 8.34 -0.86
C LEU A 30 -3.28 7.34 -0.28
N ALA A 31 -1.98 7.58 -0.44
CA ALA A 31 -0.94 6.68 0.08
C ALA A 31 -0.99 6.57 1.60
N GLY A 32 -1.25 7.67 2.30
CA GLY A 32 -1.45 7.66 3.74
C GLY A 32 -2.64 6.82 4.16
N LEU A 33 -3.77 6.95 3.48
CA LEU A 33 -4.95 6.11 3.72
C LEU A 33 -4.67 4.64 3.44
N LEU A 34 -3.92 4.34 2.37
CA LEU A 34 -3.52 2.97 2.06
C LEU A 34 -2.63 2.37 3.16
N SER A 35 -1.82 3.18 3.82
CA SER A 35 -1.04 2.70 4.96
C SER A 35 -1.93 2.17 6.09
N PHE A 36 -3.05 2.81 6.35
CA PHE A 36 -4.02 2.32 7.34
C PHE A 36 -4.70 1.03 6.88
N VAL A 37 -4.99 0.89 5.58
CA VAL A 37 -5.54 -0.36 5.02
C VAL A 37 -4.54 -1.49 5.21
N ILE A 38 -3.29 -1.28 4.84
CA ILE A 38 -2.22 -2.30 4.96
C ILE A 38 -2.03 -2.68 6.43
N ASP A 39 -1.91 -1.71 7.30
CA ASP A 39 -1.72 -1.93 8.73
C ASP A 39 -2.93 -2.63 9.35
N GLY A 40 -4.15 -2.24 8.97
CA GLY A 40 -5.37 -2.87 9.44
C GLY A 40 -5.46 -4.34 9.07
N VAL A 41 -5.09 -4.70 7.85
CA VAL A 41 -5.05 -6.11 7.41
C VAL A 41 -4.00 -6.88 8.22
N ASN A 42 -2.83 -6.30 8.42
CA ASN A 42 -1.75 -6.94 9.19
C ASN A 42 -2.11 -7.13 10.66
N ASN A 43 -2.96 -6.27 11.23
CA ASN A 43 -3.44 -6.43 12.60
C ASN A 43 -4.53 -7.51 12.74
N VAL A 44 -5.25 -7.79 11.66
CA VAL A 44 -6.30 -8.83 11.64
C VAL A 44 -5.73 -10.18 11.28
N LEU A 45 -4.84 -10.24 10.28
CA LEU A 45 -4.23 -11.48 9.83
C LEU A 45 -2.97 -11.79 10.65
N SER A 46 -2.85 -13.06 11.05
CA SER A 46 -1.64 -13.56 11.71
C SER A 46 -0.46 -13.64 10.73
N PHE A 47 0.77 -13.52 11.24
CA PHE A 47 1.97 -13.81 10.44
C PHE A 47 2.06 -15.27 9.97
N GLU A 48 1.30 -16.17 10.60
CA GLU A 48 1.15 -17.56 10.14
C GLU A 48 0.42 -17.67 8.80
N CYS A 49 -0.39 -16.64 8.42
CA CYS A 49 -1.03 -16.59 7.13
C CYS A 49 0.02 -16.48 6.01
N ASP A 50 -0.21 -17.21 4.91
CA ASP A 50 0.70 -17.17 3.77
C ASP A 50 0.89 -15.73 3.26
N TYR A 51 2.14 -15.34 3.05
CA TYR A 51 2.49 -13.99 2.61
C TYR A 51 1.86 -13.62 1.27
N LEU A 52 1.78 -14.59 0.35
CA LEU A 52 1.14 -14.35 -0.95
C LEU A 52 -0.34 -14.03 -0.81
N ILE A 53 -1.03 -14.70 0.11
CA ILE A 53 -2.45 -14.43 0.42
C ILE A 53 -2.58 -13.03 1.04
N GLN A 54 -1.70 -12.66 1.95
CA GLN A 54 -1.69 -11.32 2.53
C GLN A 54 -1.52 -10.24 1.45
N VAL A 55 -0.56 -10.44 0.52
CA VAL A 55 -0.33 -9.51 -0.59
C VAL A 55 -1.56 -9.39 -1.48
N LEU A 56 -2.22 -10.51 -1.82
CA LEU A 56 -3.42 -10.50 -2.65
C LEU A 56 -4.56 -9.73 -1.98
N ILE A 57 -4.81 -9.99 -0.70
CA ILE A 57 -5.88 -9.32 0.05
C ILE A 57 -5.61 -7.81 0.13
N VAL A 58 -4.40 -7.44 0.52
CA VAL A 58 -4.03 -6.02 0.66
C VAL A 58 -4.08 -5.31 -0.69
N THR A 59 -3.58 -5.94 -1.76
CA THR A 59 -3.61 -5.35 -3.11
C THR A 59 -5.05 -5.14 -3.58
N THR A 60 -5.94 -6.09 -3.34
CA THR A 60 -7.36 -5.97 -3.68
C THR A 60 -7.99 -4.78 -2.95
N LEU A 61 -7.76 -4.66 -1.65
CA LEU A 61 -8.29 -3.55 -0.85
C LEU A 61 -7.70 -2.21 -1.29
N CYS A 62 -6.42 -2.15 -1.58
CA CYS A 62 -5.76 -0.94 -2.10
C CYS A 62 -6.32 -0.54 -3.47
N THR A 63 -6.59 -1.48 -4.35
CA THR A 63 -7.19 -1.22 -5.66
C THR A 63 -8.61 -0.65 -5.51
N ILE A 64 -9.41 -1.22 -4.62
CA ILE A 64 -10.76 -0.70 -4.34
C ILE A 64 -10.66 0.73 -3.79
N ALA A 65 -9.76 0.98 -2.85
CA ALA A 65 -9.56 2.31 -2.28
C ALA A 65 -9.09 3.32 -3.34
N GLU A 66 -8.18 2.92 -4.22
CA GLU A 66 -7.73 3.75 -5.35
C GLU A 66 -8.90 4.09 -6.26
N GLY A 67 -9.72 3.11 -6.62
CA GLY A 67 -10.90 3.32 -7.47
C GLY A 67 -11.90 4.28 -6.84
N CYS A 68 -12.22 4.09 -5.58
CA CYS A 68 -13.14 4.99 -4.84
C CYS A 68 -12.56 6.39 -4.74
N CYS A 69 -11.28 6.52 -4.42
CA CYS A 69 -10.59 7.81 -4.35
C CYS A 69 -10.59 8.49 -5.71
N GLY A 70 -10.32 7.74 -6.79
CA GLY A 70 -10.36 8.24 -8.15
C GLY A 70 -11.73 8.74 -8.57
N LEU A 71 -12.79 8.03 -8.22
CA LEU A 71 -14.16 8.48 -8.49
C LEU A 71 -14.46 9.80 -7.79
N ILE A 72 -13.97 9.97 -6.56
CA ILE A 72 -14.16 11.22 -5.83
C ILE A 72 -13.31 12.34 -6.43
N VAL A 73 -12.01 12.12 -6.59
CA VAL A 73 -11.05 13.16 -6.95
C VAL A 73 -11.14 13.52 -8.44
N ASN A 74 -11.18 12.53 -9.33
CA ASN A 74 -11.07 12.78 -10.77
C ASN A 74 -12.42 12.98 -11.44
N VAL A 75 -13.44 12.26 -11.00
CA VAL A 75 -14.79 12.33 -11.64
C VAL A 75 -15.65 13.36 -10.93
N TRP A 76 -15.83 13.25 -9.63
CA TRP A 76 -16.73 14.14 -8.89
C TRP A 76 -16.15 15.54 -8.72
N LEU A 77 -14.90 15.67 -8.26
CA LEU A 77 -14.24 16.96 -8.09
C LEU A 77 -13.63 17.49 -9.39
N GLY A 78 -13.46 16.65 -10.41
CA GLY A 78 -12.94 17.05 -11.71
C GLY A 78 -11.46 17.45 -11.71
N LEU A 79 -10.66 16.98 -10.74
CA LEU A 79 -9.26 17.37 -10.62
C LEU A 79 -8.35 16.72 -11.66
N ASN A 80 -8.78 15.64 -12.32
CA ASN A 80 -8.02 14.93 -13.38
C ASN A 80 -6.58 14.58 -12.98
N VAL A 81 -6.41 14.08 -11.74
CA VAL A 81 -5.08 13.71 -11.24
C VAL A 81 -4.54 12.51 -11.99
N TRP A 82 -5.42 11.52 -12.25
CA TRP A 82 -5.08 10.37 -13.09
C TRP A 82 -6.32 9.89 -13.85
N ASP A 83 -6.09 9.26 -15.00
CA ASP A 83 -7.14 8.68 -15.82
C ASP A 83 -6.52 7.61 -16.72
N TYR A 84 -7.04 6.39 -16.63
CA TYR A 84 -6.61 5.26 -17.45
C TYR A 84 -7.52 4.97 -18.64
N SER A 85 -8.50 5.82 -18.92
CA SER A 85 -9.47 5.59 -19.99
C SER A 85 -8.82 5.55 -21.39
N ASN A 86 -7.64 6.15 -21.56
CA ASN A 86 -6.85 6.10 -22.80
C ASN A 86 -6.11 4.76 -22.97
N MET A 87 -6.03 3.92 -21.95
CA MET A 87 -5.46 2.58 -22.02
C MET A 87 -6.54 1.61 -22.52
N HIS A 88 -6.30 1.00 -23.69
CA HIS A 88 -7.31 0.18 -24.36
C HIS A 88 -7.50 -1.20 -23.72
N TRP A 89 -6.62 -1.61 -22.79
CA TRP A 89 -6.66 -2.95 -22.21
C TRP A 89 -6.61 -2.90 -20.69
N GLY A 90 -7.52 -3.65 -20.07
CA GLY A 90 -7.50 -3.87 -18.62
C GLY A 90 -7.98 -2.70 -17.78
N THR A 91 -8.53 -1.64 -18.37
CA THR A 91 -9.07 -0.50 -17.63
C THR A 91 -10.48 -0.81 -17.12
N PHE A 92 -10.74 -0.51 -15.87
CA PHE A 92 -12.02 -0.71 -15.20
C PHE A 92 -12.27 0.39 -14.16
N PHE A 93 -13.41 0.31 -13.47
CA PHE A 93 -13.79 1.30 -12.45
C PHE A 93 -13.92 2.71 -13.02
N PHE A 94 -14.62 2.85 -14.14
CA PHE A 94 -14.84 4.14 -14.83
C PHE A 94 -13.53 4.86 -15.19
N GLY A 95 -12.50 4.12 -15.60
CA GLY A 95 -11.22 4.67 -15.99
C GLY A 95 -10.27 4.96 -14.82
N GLN A 96 -10.63 4.62 -13.59
CA GLN A 96 -9.83 4.93 -12.41
C GLN A 96 -8.82 3.84 -12.05
N CYS A 97 -9.01 2.62 -12.54
CA CYS A 97 -8.12 1.49 -12.29
C CYS A 97 -7.72 0.81 -13.59
N ASN A 98 -6.54 0.20 -13.59
CA ASN A 98 -6.03 -0.60 -14.71
C ASN A 98 -5.27 -1.81 -14.17
N ILE A 99 -5.42 -2.97 -14.85
CA ILE A 99 -4.81 -4.22 -14.42
C ILE A 99 -3.28 -4.11 -14.34
N ILE A 100 -2.64 -3.43 -15.29
CA ILE A 100 -1.18 -3.23 -15.29
C ILE A 100 -0.76 -2.50 -14.01
N PHE A 101 -1.47 -1.45 -13.64
CA PHE A 101 -1.20 -0.71 -12.41
C PHE A 101 -1.58 -1.49 -11.16
N CYS A 102 -2.55 -2.41 -11.22
CA CYS A 102 -2.80 -3.34 -10.12
C CYS A 102 -1.59 -4.25 -9.89
N LEU A 103 -0.92 -4.71 -10.94
CA LEU A 103 0.31 -5.49 -10.81
C LEU A 103 1.45 -4.65 -10.23
N VAL A 104 1.56 -3.37 -10.59
CA VAL A 104 2.50 -2.43 -9.99
C VAL A 104 2.20 -2.27 -8.49
N TRP A 105 0.94 -2.07 -8.12
CA TRP A 105 0.52 -2.00 -6.72
C TRP A 105 0.86 -3.28 -5.95
N MET A 106 0.60 -4.44 -6.55
CA MET A 106 0.94 -5.73 -5.94
C MET A 106 2.43 -5.83 -5.65
N THR A 107 3.28 -5.41 -6.58
CA THR A 107 4.73 -5.38 -6.38
C THR A 107 5.13 -4.43 -5.27
N LEU A 108 4.62 -3.20 -5.27
CA LEU A 108 4.92 -2.20 -4.26
C LEU A 108 4.47 -2.65 -2.86
N VAL A 109 3.25 -3.18 -2.74
CA VAL A 109 2.72 -3.70 -1.48
C VAL A 109 3.56 -4.89 -1.01
N GLY A 110 3.85 -5.84 -1.91
CA GLY A 110 4.57 -7.05 -1.57
C GLY A 110 6.03 -6.82 -1.20
N LEU A 111 6.72 -5.87 -1.83
CA LEU A 111 8.14 -5.61 -1.57
C LEU A 111 8.36 -4.55 -0.49
N PHE A 112 7.47 -3.59 -0.36
CA PHE A 112 7.70 -2.43 0.51
C PHE A 112 6.58 -2.18 1.51
N GLY A 113 5.32 -2.18 1.08
CA GLY A 113 4.22 -1.70 1.90
C GLY A 113 4.02 -2.49 3.17
N ILE A 114 3.92 -3.81 3.07
CA ILE A 114 3.70 -4.69 4.23
C ILE A 114 4.91 -4.64 5.16
N PHE A 115 6.11 -4.77 4.61
CA PHE A 115 7.35 -4.71 5.40
C PHE A 115 7.53 -3.34 6.04
N TYR A 116 7.21 -2.26 5.35
CA TYR A 116 7.31 -0.90 5.87
C TYR A 116 6.38 -0.71 7.07
N CYS A 117 5.10 -1.08 6.93
CA CYS A 117 4.11 -0.92 7.99
C CYS A 117 4.44 -1.79 9.21
N ASP A 118 4.81 -3.04 9.01
CA ASP A 118 5.18 -3.94 10.09
C ASP A 118 6.47 -3.51 10.77
N GLY A 119 7.45 -3.06 10.01
CA GLY A 119 8.70 -2.53 10.57
C GLY A 119 8.48 -1.27 11.38
N TYR A 120 7.64 -0.37 10.89
CA TYR A 120 7.26 0.83 11.63
C TYR A 120 6.59 0.46 12.95
N ASP A 121 5.61 -0.42 12.92
CA ASP A 121 4.90 -0.85 14.12
C ASP A 121 5.84 -1.53 15.14
N TYR A 122 6.73 -2.39 14.67
CA TYR A 122 7.61 -3.15 15.56
C TYR A 122 8.75 -2.29 16.13
N TYR A 123 9.47 -1.55 15.27
CA TYR A 123 10.67 -0.82 15.70
C TYR A 123 10.37 0.56 16.27
N ILE A 124 9.39 1.27 15.76
CA ILE A 124 9.08 2.65 16.17
C ILE A 124 7.97 2.67 17.21
N MET A 125 6.85 2.00 16.94
CA MET A 125 5.71 1.93 17.85
C MET A 125 5.90 0.88 18.95
N LYS A 126 6.90 0.00 18.82
CA LYS A 126 7.23 -1.08 19.76
C LYS A 126 6.07 -2.03 20.03
N ILE A 127 5.33 -2.37 18.98
CA ILE A 127 4.23 -3.32 19.02
C ILE A 127 4.77 -4.72 18.74
N ASP A 128 4.56 -5.66 19.66
CA ASP A 128 4.89 -7.07 19.46
C ASP A 128 3.76 -7.81 18.71
N PRO A 129 4.05 -8.95 18.06
CA PRO A 129 5.31 -9.70 18.00
C PRO A 129 6.27 -9.24 16.91
N CYS A 130 7.50 -9.81 16.90
CA CYS A 130 8.47 -9.59 15.85
C CYS A 130 7.92 -10.12 14.51
N PRO A 131 7.87 -9.28 13.46
CA PRO A 131 7.31 -9.71 12.18
C PRO A 131 8.12 -10.84 11.55
N TYR A 132 7.40 -11.80 10.99
CA TYR A 132 7.94 -12.85 10.15
C TYR A 132 6.93 -13.21 9.07
N TYR A 133 7.40 -13.81 7.99
CA TYR A 133 6.56 -14.10 6.83
C TYR A 133 6.81 -15.51 6.33
N LYS A 134 5.73 -16.19 5.96
CA LYS A 134 5.75 -17.56 5.47
C LYS A 134 5.23 -17.65 4.04
N ILE A 135 5.83 -18.51 3.23
CA ILE A 135 5.32 -18.93 1.93
C ILE A 135 5.31 -20.46 1.92
N PHE A 136 4.14 -21.05 1.59
CA PHE A 136 3.94 -22.51 1.58
C PHE A 136 4.36 -23.19 2.90
N GLY A 137 4.06 -22.54 4.03
CA GLY A 137 4.33 -23.06 5.35
C GLY A 137 5.77 -22.91 5.83
N LYS A 138 6.65 -22.28 5.04
CA LYS A 138 8.06 -22.05 5.41
C LYS A 138 8.33 -20.57 5.61
N VAL A 139 8.99 -20.22 6.70
CA VAL A 139 9.42 -18.83 6.97
C VAL A 139 10.54 -18.49 5.97
N PHE A 140 10.29 -17.48 5.13
CA PHE A 140 11.30 -16.99 4.18
C PHE A 140 11.96 -15.69 4.63
N LEU A 141 11.31 -14.93 5.52
CA LEU A 141 11.82 -13.68 6.05
C LEU A 141 11.38 -13.52 7.50
N ARG A 142 12.30 -13.09 8.33
CA ARG A 142 12.03 -12.72 9.73
C ARG A 142 12.81 -11.45 10.05
N PHE A 143 12.15 -10.47 10.66
CA PHE A 143 12.81 -9.25 11.08
C PHE A 143 13.76 -9.54 12.25
N LYS A 144 14.82 -8.74 12.32
CA LYS A 144 15.74 -8.81 13.46
C LYS A 144 15.02 -8.32 14.71
N GLU A 145 15.16 -9.06 15.80
CA GLU A 145 14.60 -8.65 17.08
C GLU A 145 15.20 -7.32 17.52
N ARG A 146 14.33 -6.41 17.98
CA ARG A 146 14.81 -5.15 18.54
C ARG A 146 15.52 -5.40 19.86
N LYS A 147 16.55 -4.60 20.12
CA LYS A 147 17.20 -4.58 21.43
C LYS A 147 16.38 -3.68 22.34
N ASP A 148 15.72 -4.29 23.32
CA ASP A 148 15.06 -3.54 24.38
C ASP A 148 16.13 -3.05 25.35
N THR A 149 16.29 -1.74 25.40
CA THR A 149 17.19 -1.09 26.35
C THR A 149 16.39 -0.46 27.47
#